data_df011854dcc0b3f821e8423e4cc47b93
#
_entry.id   df011854dcc0b3f821e8423e4cc47b93
#
_cell.length_a   1.000
_cell.length_b   1.000
_cell.length_c   1.000
_cell.angle_alpha   90.00
_cell.angle_beta   90.00
_cell.angle_gamma   90.00
#
_symmetry.space_group_name_H-M   'P 1'
#
loop_
_entity.id
_entity.type
_entity.pdbx_description
1 polymer ?
#
loop_
_entity_poly.entity_id
_entity_poly.type
_entity_poly.pdbx_seq_one_letter_code
_entity_poly.pdbx_strand_id
1 'polypeptide(L)'
;MKLPKSLIAIYSRIMKNFDITRLRLFNQRLSTTSFKNPDDVVGWLGAVQAQDYAGAKWALGQRIKNATDAAIEQAFNEGKILRTHVMRPTWHFVKPEDIRWMLALTAPRINALSAYYYRQLELDKDIFKRSNAVLTKALQGGKQLARAELTSLLQENGIATGELLRFTYLIIRAELDGIVCSGARRGQQFTYALLDERAPHSPTLERDEALAILAKRYFTSHGPATLQDFGWWSGLTMADARKGLDSLKSELIHEVENGQTYWFADSAPPRNPSLSACLLPDYDEYTVGYTDRSAIFDISHVKKLDSRGSELAQYVIILDGRIAGTWKRIIKKSEVVIELAPFSNLTKAENRAIVDAAARYGKFLGLSVLIA
;
A
#
# COMPACT_ATOMS: atom_id res chain seq x y z
N MET A 1 36.28 -21.89 4.59
CA MET A 1 35.51 -22.19 3.34
C MET A 1 35.63 -20.95 2.46
N LYS A 2 36.32 -21.02 1.30
CA LYS A 2 36.46 -19.84 0.39
C LYS A 2 35.16 -19.69 -0.39
N LEU A 3 34.56 -18.51 -0.33
CA LEU A 3 33.37 -18.16 -1.12
C LEU A 3 33.66 -18.35 -2.64
N PRO A 4 32.69 -18.80 -3.42
CA PRO A 4 32.82 -18.90 -4.87
C PRO A 4 33.19 -17.55 -5.50
N LYS A 5 34.08 -17.55 -6.50
CA LYS A 5 34.53 -16.31 -7.17
C LYS A 5 33.39 -15.47 -7.74
N SER A 6 32.26 -16.08 -8.13
CA SER A 6 31.02 -15.41 -8.54
C SER A 6 30.37 -14.61 -7.40
N LEU A 7 30.33 -15.16 -6.19
CA LEU A 7 29.82 -14.47 -5.00
C LEU A 7 30.75 -13.31 -4.60
N ILE A 8 32.08 -13.48 -4.69
CA ILE A 8 33.04 -12.42 -4.40
C ILE A 8 32.92 -11.28 -5.43
N ALA A 9 32.70 -11.59 -6.71
CA ALA A 9 32.45 -10.58 -7.74
C ALA A 9 31.12 -9.84 -7.56
N ILE A 10 30.07 -10.53 -7.12
CA ILE A 10 28.78 -9.93 -6.77
C ILE A 10 28.96 -9.03 -5.54
N TYR A 11 29.61 -9.53 -4.48
CA TYR A 11 29.91 -8.75 -3.26
C TYR A 11 30.72 -7.49 -3.56
N SER A 12 31.82 -7.61 -4.33
CA SER A 12 32.64 -6.45 -4.68
C SER A 12 31.94 -5.45 -5.61
N ARG A 13 30.92 -5.90 -6.34
CA ARG A 13 30.09 -5.06 -7.22
C ARG A 13 29.02 -4.28 -6.45
N ILE A 14 28.45 -4.88 -5.39
CA ILE A 14 27.44 -4.26 -4.50
C ILE A 14 28.14 -3.26 -3.57
N MET A 15 29.27 -3.62 -2.98
CA MET A 15 30.03 -2.79 -2.02
C MET A 15 30.51 -1.45 -2.56
N LYS A 16 30.61 -1.27 -3.89
CA LYS A 16 30.99 0.02 -4.48
C LYS A 16 29.85 1.02 -4.66
N ASN A 17 28.56 0.62 -4.49
CA ASN A 17 27.40 1.46 -4.79
C ASN A 17 26.15 1.03 -4.01
N PHE A 18 26.25 0.74 -2.71
CA PHE A 18 25.04 0.51 -1.89
C PHE A 18 24.32 1.84 -1.69
N ASP A 19 23.25 2.03 -2.44
CA ASP A 19 22.39 3.21 -2.40
C ASP A 19 20.96 2.75 -2.12
N ILE A 20 20.54 2.95 -0.88
CA ILE A 20 19.22 2.53 -0.37
C ILE A 20 18.10 3.15 -1.22
N THR A 21 18.20 4.43 -1.54
CA THR A 21 17.12 5.15 -2.24
C THR A 21 16.97 4.65 -3.67
N ARG A 22 18.08 4.44 -4.34
CA ARG A 22 18.11 3.94 -5.71
C ARG A 22 17.58 2.51 -5.82
N LEU A 23 17.98 1.64 -4.89
CA LEU A 23 17.49 0.26 -4.83
C LEU A 23 15.99 0.23 -4.52
N ARG A 24 15.52 1.04 -3.57
CA ARG A 24 14.08 1.15 -3.24
C ARG A 24 13.26 1.65 -4.44
N LEU A 25 13.71 2.69 -5.14
CA LEU A 25 13.03 3.17 -6.37
C LEU A 25 12.91 2.07 -7.43
N PHE A 26 13.99 1.30 -7.62
CA PHE A 26 14.03 0.22 -8.59
C PHE A 26 13.11 -0.94 -8.16
N ASN A 27 13.24 -1.42 -6.93
CA ASN A 27 12.47 -2.55 -6.43
C ASN A 27 10.98 -2.24 -6.32
N GLN A 28 10.61 -1.01 -5.97
CA GLN A 28 9.23 -0.54 -5.98
C GLN A 28 8.71 -0.14 -7.38
N ARG A 29 9.53 -0.33 -8.44
CA ARG A 29 9.17 -0.07 -9.84
C ARG A 29 8.75 1.38 -10.12
N LEU A 30 9.32 2.33 -9.41
CA LEU A 30 9.12 3.77 -9.64
C LEU A 30 10.10 4.32 -10.68
N SER A 31 11.33 3.78 -10.75
CA SER A 31 12.31 4.18 -11.76
C SER A 31 12.16 3.42 -13.08
N THR A 32 11.44 2.30 -13.09
CA THR A 32 11.21 1.47 -14.29
C THR A 32 9.79 0.93 -14.26
N THR A 33 8.90 1.51 -15.04
CA THR A 33 7.52 0.99 -15.20
C THR A 33 7.56 -0.32 -15.98
N SER A 34 7.25 -1.44 -15.30
CA SER A 34 7.35 -2.77 -15.90
C SER A 34 6.04 -3.53 -15.96
N PHE A 35 5.05 -3.11 -15.19
CA PHE A 35 3.76 -3.80 -15.09
C PHE A 35 2.78 -3.37 -16.18
N LYS A 36 1.84 -4.27 -16.48
CA LYS A 36 0.74 -4.04 -17.42
C LYS A 36 -0.61 -3.90 -16.70
N ASN A 37 -0.79 -4.62 -15.59
CA ASN A 37 -2.08 -4.72 -14.88
C ASN A 37 -1.95 -4.26 -13.43
N PRO A 38 -3.03 -3.73 -12.82
CA PRO A 38 -3.04 -3.29 -11.41
C PRO A 38 -2.78 -4.43 -10.42
N ASP A 39 -3.34 -5.61 -10.67
CA ASP A 39 -3.17 -6.79 -9.83
C ASP A 39 -1.71 -7.29 -9.81
N ASP A 40 -0.96 -7.13 -10.90
CA ASP A 40 0.48 -7.42 -10.93
C ASP A 40 1.25 -6.52 -9.97
N VAL A 41 0.91 -5.22 -9.91
CA VAL A 41 1.53 -4.26 -8.98
C VAL A 41 1.21 -4.61 -7.54
N VAL A 42 -0.07 -4.87 -7.25
CA VAL A 42 -0.53 -5.24 -5.90
C VAL A 42 0.14 -6.54 -5.46
N GLY A 43 0.22 -7.55 -6.34
CA GLY A 43 0.89 -8.81 -6.06
C GLY A 43 2.39 -8.65 -5.80
N TRP A 44 3.05 -7.77 -6.56
CA TRP A 44 4.48 -7.46 -6.38
C TRP A 44 4.76 -6.77 -5.05
N LEU A 45 3.97 -5.75 -4.69
CA LEU A 45 4.12 -5.02 -3.44
C LEU A 45 3.58 -5.78 -2.21
N GLY A 46 2.77 -6.83 -2.43
CA GLY A 46 2.09 -7.60 -1.39
C GLY A 46 0.75 -7.00 -1.01
N ALA A 47 0.72 -5.73 -0.69
CA ALA A 47 -0.47 -4.91 -0.48
C ALA A 47 -0.14 -3.45 -0.78
N VAL A 48 -1.15 -2.61 -1.01
CA VAL A 48 -0.98 -1.16 -1.24
C VAL A 48 -1.97 -0.40 -0.36
N GLN A 49 -1.47 0.50 0.49
CA GLN A 49 -2.36 1.27 1.35
C GLN A 49 -3.32 2.12 0.51
N ALA A 50 -4.63 1.96 0.76
CA ALA A 50 -5.70 2.54 -0.03
C ALA A 50 -6.66 3.41 0.83
N GLN A 51 -6.11 4.09 1.85
CA GLN A 51 -6.86 5.02 2.69
C GLN A 51 -7.32 6.24 1.86
N ASP A 52 -6.43 6.85 1.09
CA ASP A 52 -6.78 7.73 -0.03
C ASP A 52 -6.96 6.88 -1.28
N TYR A 53 -8.22 6.58 -1.64
CA TYR A 53 -8.53 5.71 -2.77
C TYR A 53 -8.02 6.27 -4.11
N ALA A 54 -8.18 7.57 -4.34
CA ALA A 54 -7.73 8.19 -5.58
C ALA A 54 -6.19 8.25 -5.65
N GLY A 55 -5.54 8.52 -4.53
CA GLY A 55 -4.09 8.45 -4.39
C GLY A 55 -3.57 7.03 -4.60
N ALA A 56 -4.22 6.03 -4.03
CA ALA A 56 -3.84 4.62 -4.21
C ALA A 56 -3.95 4.17 -5.67
N LYS A 57 -4.98 4.60 -6.41
CA LYS A 57 -5.05 4.36 -7.86
C LYS A 57 -3.86 4.97 -8.59
N TRP A 58 -3.47 6.20 -8.23
CA TRP A 58 -2.28 6.83 -8.80
C TRP A 58 -0.99 6.12 -8.40
N ALA A 59 -0.87 5.65 -7.16
CA ALA A 59 0.26 4.84 -6.71
C ALA A 59 0.46 3.59 -7.59
N LEU A 60 -0.64 2.88 -7.93
CA LEU A 60 -0.60 1.80 -8.91
C LEU A 60 -0.23 2.31 -10.31
N GLY A 61 -0.88 3.40 -10.74
CA GLY A 61 -0.71 3.97 -12.08
C GLY A 61 0.72 4.37 -12.41
N GLN A 62 1.50 4.87 -11.44
CA GLN A 62 2.90 5.22 -11.62
C GLN A 62 3.79 4.00 -11.94
N ARG A 63 3.37 2.80 -11.57
CA ARG A 63 4.11 1.54 -11.75
C ARG A 63 3.68 0.77 -13.00
N ILE A 64 2.66 1.24 -13.70
CA ILE A 64 2.06 0.60 -14.87
C ILE A 64 2.31 1.42 -16.13
N LYS A 65 2.72 0.76 -17.20
CA LYS A 65 2.95 1.42 -18.49
C LYS A 65 1.61 1.87 -19.09
N ASN A 66 1.50 3.18 -19.37
CA ASN A 66 0.30 3.80 -19.98
C ASN A 66 -1.00 3.58 -19.17
N ALA A 67 -0.91 3.50 -17.84
CA ALA A 67 -2.08 3.40 -16.99
C ALA A 67 -3.03 4.60 -17.15
N THR A 68 -4.31 4.33 -16.95
CA THR A 68 -5.35 5.36 -16.78
C THR A 68 -6.12 5.13 -15.50
N ASP A 69 -6.67 6.20 -14.91
CA ASP A 69 -7.52 6.12 -13.73
C ASP A 69 -8.71 5.19 -13.94
N ALA A 70 -9.33 5.26 -15.12
CA ALA A 70 -10.45 4.41 -15.51
C ALA A 70 -10.07 2.92 -15.59
N ALA A 71 -8.87 2.58 -16.05
CA ALA A 71 -8.43 1.18 -16.10
C ALA A 71 -8.22 0.58 -14.70
N ILE A 72 -7.68 1.38 -13.75
CA ILE A 72 -7.55 0.94 -12.36
C ILE A 72 -8.93 0.78 -11.71
N GLU A 73 -9.85 1.74 -11.94
CA GLU A 73 -11.23 1.69 -11.48
C GLU A 73 -11.96 0.44 -12.01
N GLN A 74 -11.77 0.12 -13.29
CA GLN A 74 -12.33 -1.08 -13.90
C GLN A 74 -11.79 -2.35 -13.24
N ALA A 75 -10.48 -2.46 -13.03
CA ALA A 75 -9.88 -3.63 -12.37
C ALA A 75 -10.41 -3.82 -10.94
N PHE A 76 -10.65 -2.71 -10.20
CA PHE A 76 -11.29 -2.75 -8.89
C PHE A 76 -12.75 -3.22 -9.00
N ASN A 77 -13.52 -2.69 -9.93
CA ASN A 77 -14.92 -3.07 -10.13
C ASN A 77 -15.09 -4.53 -10.56
N GLU A 78 -14.18 -5.04 -11.38
CA GLU A 78 -14.13 -6.44 -11.81
C GLU A 78 -13.62 -7.39 -10.70
N GLY A 79 -13.07 -6.85 -9.60
CA GLY A 79 -12.50 -7.65 -8.50
C GLY A 79 -11.11 -8.22 -8.76
N LYS A 80 -10.39 -7.72 -9.75
CA LYS A 80 -8.97 -8.06 -9.96
C LYS A 80 -8.08 -7.56 -8.83
N ILE A 81 -8.49 -6.48 -8.18
CA ILE A 81 -7.97 -6.00 -6.91
C ILE A 81 -9.13 -5.78 -5.95
N LEU A 82 -8.94 -6.10 -4.68
CA LEU A 82 -9.94 -5.93 -3.62
C LEU A 82 -9.43 -4.91 -2.61
N ARG A 83 -10.35 -4.22 -1.94
CA ARG A 83 -10.03 -3.29 -0.85
C ARG A 83 -10.62 -3.80 0.45
N THR A 84 -9.79 -3.93 1.48
CA THR A 84 -10.17 -4.45 2.79
C THR A 84 -9.26 -3.91 3.88
N HIS A 85 -9.65 -4.04 5.15
CA HIS A 85 -8.76 -3.81 6.28
C HIS A 85 -7.87 -5.05 6.48
N VAL A 86 -6.57 -4.89 6.34
CA VAL A 86 -5.59 -5.95 6.50
C VAL A 86 -4.25 -5.37 6.96
N MET A 87 -3.39 -6.16 7.56
CA MET A 87 -2.06 -5.80 8.07
C MET A 87 -2.11 -4.79 9.24
N ARG A 88 -2.41 -3.54 8.93
CA ARG A 88 -2.70 -2.45 9.88
C ARG A 88 -4.20 -2.13 9.83
N PRO A 89 -4.78 -1.42 10.81
CA PRO A 89 -6.21 -1.07 10.79
C PRO A 89 -6.51 0.06 9.77
N THR A 90 -6.02 -0.08 8.54
CA THR A 90 -6.23 0.83 7.40
C THR A 90 -6.62 0.02 6.18
N TRP A 91 -7.33 0.65 5.24
CA TRP A 91 -7.64 -0.01 3.97
C TRP A 91 -6.41 -0.23 3.11
N HIS A 92 -6.33 -1.43 2.52
CA HIS A 92 -5.33 -1.78 1.53
C HIS A 92 -5.98 -2.39 0.30
N PHE A 93 -5.36 -2.18 -0.86
CA PHE A 93 -5.57 -3.04 -2.03
C PHE A 93 -4.79 -4.33 -1.83
N VAL A 94 -5.46 -5.45 -2.10
CA VAL A 94 -4.89 -6.80 -2.07
C VAL A 94 -5.37 -7.58 -3.28
N LYS A 95 -4.62 -8.61 -3.68
CA LYS A 95 -5.11 -9.55 -4.69
C LYS A 95 -6.19 -10.48 -4.12
N PRO A 96 -7.18 -10.89 -4.92
CA PRO A 96 -8.17 -11.88 -4.49
C PRO A 96 -7.54 -13.17 -3.96
N GLU A 97 -6.47 -13.64 -4.58
CA GLU A 97 -5.77 -14.87 -4.17
C GLU A 97 -5.05 -14.73 -2.82
N ASP A 98 -4.77 -13.51 -2.39
CA ASP A 98 -4.00 -13.27 -1.17
C ASP A 98 -4.87 -12.92 0.04
N ILE A 99 -6.10 -12.46 -0.18
CA ILE A 99 -6.90 -11.82 0.86
C ILE A 99 -7.14 -12.74 2.07
N ARG A 100 -7.43 -14.03 1.88
CA ARG A 100 -7.78 -14.93 2.99
C ARG A 100 -6.60 -15.23 3.89
N TRP A 101 -5.47 -15.62 3.32
CA TRP A 101 -4.31 -15.93 4.13
C TRP A 101 -3.73 -14.67 4.81
N MET A 102 -3.81 -13.50 4.15
CA MET A 102 -3.41 -12.24 4.77
C MET A 102 -4.31 -11.86 5.93
N LEU A 103 -5.63 -12.01 5.80
CA LEU A 103 -6.57 -11.80 6.90
C LEU A 103 -6.31 -12.79 8.04
N ALA A 104 -6.18 -14.09 7.75
CA ALA A 104 -5.88 -15.11 8.76
C ALA A 104 -4.60 -14.79 9.54
N LEU A 105 -3.58 -14.26 8.85
CA LEU A 105 -2.31 -13.90 9.46
C LEU A 105 -2.40 -12.65 10.34
N THR A 106 -3.13 -11.61 9.94
CA THR A 106 -3.05 -10.26 10.52
C THR A 106 -4.27 -9.85 11.35
N ALA A 107 -5.46 -10.41 11.09
CA ALA A 107 -6.69 -10.06 11.78
C ALA A 107 -6.64 -10.26 13.32
N PRO A 108 -5.99 -11.31 13.87
CA PRO A 108 -5.91 -11.46 15.33
C PRO A 108 -5.28 -10.25 16.01
N ARG A 109 -4.21 -9.68 15.43
CA ARG A 109 -3.55 -8.50 15.99
C ARG A 109 -4.37 -7.24 15.82
N ILE A 110 -5.01 -7.05 14.65
CA ILE A 110 -5.88 -5.88 14.42
C ILE A 110 -7.06 -5.89 15.40
N ASN A 111 -7.69 -7.05 15.62
CA ASN A 111 -8.77 -7.20 16.60
C ASN A 111 -8.29 -6.87 18.02
N ALA A 112 -7.08 -7.29 18.41
CA ALA A 112 -6.51 -6.96 19.71
C ALA A 112 -6.27 -5.43 19.87
N LEU A 113 -5.74 -4.78 18.83
CA LEU A 113 -5.56 -3.32 18.82
C LEU A 113 -6.91 -2.57 18.85
N SER A 114 -7.95 -3.11 18.24
CA SER A 114 -9.29 -2.54 18.19
C SER A 114 -10.13 -2.78 19.45
N ALA A 115 -9.64 -3.60 20.39
CA ALA A 115 -10.41 -4.03 21.59
C ALA A 115 -10.88 -2.85 22.47
N TYR A 116 -10.11 -1.76 22.51
CA TYR A 116 -10.52 -0.54 23.19
C TYR A 116 -11.80 0.03 22.57
N TYR A 117 -11.84 0.20 21.26
CA TYR A 117 -12.99 0.72 20.53
C TYR A 117 -14.18 -0.23 20.59
N TYR A 118 -13.96 -1.54 20.56
CA TYR A 118 -15.05 -2.52 20.72
C TYR A 118 -15.78 -2.31 22.06
N ARG A 119 -15.04 -2.11 23.15
CA ARG A 119 -15.64 -1.82 24.46
C ARG A 119 -16.36 -0.48 24.49
N GLN A 120 -15.74 0.60 23.96
CA GLN A 120 -16.37 1.93 23.94
C GLN A 120 -17.65 1.98 23.11
N LEU A 121 -17.73 1.15 22.07
CA LEU A 121 -18.87 1.08 21.16
C LEU A 121 -19.85 -0.04 21.55
N GLU A 122 -19.66 -0.69 22.71
CA GLU A 122 -20.48 -1.80 23.18
C GLU A 122 -20.65 -2.90 22.13
N LEU A 123 -19.56 -3.26 21.46
CA LEU A 123 -19.50 -4.29 20.43
C LEU A 123 -18.90 -5.57 21.04
N ASP A 124 -19.76 -6.51 21.39
CA ASP A 124 -19.37 -7.81 21.91
C ASP A 124 -19.42 -8.91 20.83
N LYS A 125 -19.09 -10.13 21.23
CA LYS A 125 -19.06 -11.29 20.33
C LYS A 125 -20.44 -11.63 19.76
N ASP A 126 -21.50 -11.42 20.53
CA ASP A 126 -22.87 -11.74 20.09
C ASP A 126 -23.36 -10.74 19.06
N ILE A 127 -23.06 -9.46 19.26
CA ILE A 127 -23.36 -8.40 18.28
C ILE A 127 -22.62 -8.67 16.99
N PHE A 128 -21.31 -8.99 17.03
CA PHE A 128 -20.55 -9.33 15.84
C PHE A 128 -21.11 -10.57 15.12
N LYS A 129 -21.44 -11.63 15.84
CA LYS A 129 -22.04 -12.84 15.27
C LYS A 129 -23.38 -12.53 14.56
N ARG A 130 -24.25 -11.76 15.21
CA ARG A 130 -25.54 -11.35 14.64
C ARG A 130 -25.34 -10.45 13.43
N SER A 131 -24.46 -9.45 13.51
CA SER A 131 -24.20 -8.56 12.38
C SER A 131 -23.63 -9.31 11.18
N ASN A 132 -22.68 -10.21 11.39
CA ASN A 132 -22.10 -11.05 10.33
C ASN A 132 -23.19 -11.92 9.66
N ALA A 133 -24.12 -12.50 10.43
CA ALA A 133 -25.23 -13.27 9.87
C ALA A 133 -26.16 -12.42 8.99
N VAL A 134 -26.50 -11.19 9.43
CA VAL A 134 -27.32 -10.25 8.64
C VAL A 134 -26.59 -9.85 7.36
N LEU A 135 -25.30 -9.48 7.46
CA LEU A 135 -24.48 -9.09 6.31
C LEU A 135 -24.37 -10.24 5.30
N THR A 136 -24.09 -11.46 5.77
CA THR A 136 -24.01 -12.65 4.91
C THR A 136 -25.32 -12.84 4.14
N LYS A 137 -26.47 -12.86 4.84
CA LYS A 137 -27.78 -13.05 4.20
C LYS A 137 -28.10 -11.93 3.20
N ALA A 138 -27.78 -10.68 3.54
CA ALA A 138 -28.08 -9.53 2.71
C ALA A 138 -27.26 -9.49 1.40
N LEU A 139 -26.03 -9.98 1.44
CA LEU A 139 -25.09 -9.91 0.32
C LEU A 139 -25.04 -11.16 -0.55
N GLN A 140 -25.76 -12.25 -0.19
CA GLN A 140 -25.82 -13.50 -0.97
C GLN A 140 -26.31 -13.29 -2.40
N GLY A 141 -25.79 -14.11 -3.34
CA GLY A 141 -26.20 -14.12 -4.74
C GLY A 141 -25.60 -12.96 -5.55
N GLY A 142 -24.38 -12.57 -5.25
CA GLY A 142 -23.64 -11.53 -5.98
C GLY A 142 -24.11 -10.11 -5.66
N LYS A 143 -24.93 -9.92 -4.62
CA LYS A 143 -25.39 -8.60 -4.24
C LYS A 143 -24.26 -7.74 -3.70
N GLN A 144 -24.29 -6.46 -4.07
CA GLN A 144 -23.32 -5.49 -3.63
C GLN A 144 -24.06 -4.27 -3.09
N LEU A 145 -23.93 -4.02 -1.80
CA LEU A 145 -24.70 -3.01 -1.09
C LEU A 145 -23.80 -1.89 -0.58
N ALA A 146 -24.29 -0.66 -0.70
CA ALA A 146 -23.63 0.51 -0.18
C ALA A 146 -23.81 0.62 1.35
N ARG A 147 -23.01 1.47 1.98
CA ARG A 147 -23.05 1.70 3.43
C ARG A 147 -24.45 1.99 3.95
N ALA A 148 -25.20 2.87 3.30
CA ALA A 148 -26.54 3.25 3.74
C ALA A 148 -27.51 2.05 3.74
N GLU A 149 -27.46 1.22 2.70
CA GLU A 149 -28.30 0.02 2.56
C GLU A 149 -27.98 -0.99 3.67
N LEU A 150 -26.68 -1.23 3.96
CA LEU A 150 -26.26 -2.11 5.05
C LEU A 150 -26.62 -1.55 6.43
N THR A 151 -26.53 -0.23 6.60
CA THR A 151 -26.94 0.45 7.85
C THR A 151 -28.43 0.18 8.14
N SER A 152 -29.30 0.39 7.16
CA SER A 152 -30.75 0.14 7.30
C SER A 152 -31.03 -1.33 7.62
N LEU A 153 -30.42 -2.26 6.90
CA LEU A 153 -30.59 -3.69 7.12
C LEU A 153 -30.16 -4.14 8.53
N LEU A 154 -29.04 -3.62 9.04
CA LEU A 154 -28.60 -3.92 10.40
C LEU A 154 -29.61 -3.40 11.44
N GLN A 155 -30.12 -2.17 11.27
CA GLN A 155 -31.10 -1.56 12.15
C GLN A 155 -32.43 -2.31 12.14
N GLU A 156 -32.94 -2.70 10.97
CA GLU A 156 -34.16 -3.51 10.80
C GLU A 156 -34.06 -4.89 11.51
N ASN A 157 -32.84 -5.40 11.67
CA ASN A 157 -32.54 -6.64 12.39
C ASN A 157 -32.13 -6.41 13.86
N GLY A 158 -32.44 -5.23 14.42
CA GLY A 158 -32.22 -4.92 15.82
C GLY A 158 -30.77 -4.75 16.21
N ILE A 159 -29.87 -4.39 15.25
CA ILE A 159 -28.49 -4.09 15.51
C ILE A 159 -28.29 -2.58 15.36
N ALA A 160 -28.13 -1.91 16.50
CA ALA A 160 -27.86 -0.48 16.51
C ALA A 160 -26.53 -0.18 15.78
N THR A 161 -26.58 0.68 14.78
CA THR A 161 -25.39 1.12 14.04
C THR A 161 -24.79 2.39 14.63
N GLY A 162 -25.57 3.12 15.47
CA GLY A 162 -25.12 4.33 16.12
C GLY A 162 -24.66 5.40 15.14
N GLU A 163 -23.70 6.19 15.58
CA GLU A 163 -22.98 7.12 14.72
C GLU A 163 -21.98 6.38 13.81
N LEU A 164 -21.35 7.14 12.92
CA LEU A 164 -20.39 6.69 11.90
C LEU A 164 -19.39 5.61 12.39
N LEU A 165 -18.92 5.73 13.61
CA LEU A 165 -17.84 4.89 14.15
C LEU A 165 -18.32 3.47 14.47
N ARG A 166 -19.51 3.29 15.04
CA ARG A 166 -20.04 1.95 15.39
C ARG A 166 -20.26 1.09 14.15
N PHE A 167 -20.92 1.64 13.12
CA PHE A 167 -21.05 0.94 11.84
C PHE A 167 -19.67 0.59 11.25
N THR A 168 -18.72 1.53 11.31
CA THR A 168 -17.37 1.30 10.78
C THR A 168 -16.72 0.08 11.43
N TYR A 169 -16.79 -0.04 12.76
CA TYR A 169 -16.19 -1.19 13.47
C TYR A 169 -16.97 -2.50 13.25
N LEU A 170 -18.27 -2.46 12.98
CA LEU A 170 -19.04 -3.64 12.55
C LEU A 170 -18.52 -4.15 11.20
N ILE A 171 -18.27 -3.24 10.24
CA ILE A 171 -17.75 -3.62 8.92
C ILE A 171 -16.29 -4.06 9.00
N ILE A 172 -15.42 -3.32 9.71
CA ILE A 172 -14.04 -3.73 9.92
C ILE A 172 -13.98 -5.15 10.48
N ARG A 173 -14.83 -5.46 11.47
CA ARG A 173 -14.87 -6.79 12.05
C ARG A 173 -15.33 -7.83 11.02
N ALA A 174 -16.35 -7.55 10.22
CA ALA A 174 -16.81 -8.45 9.16
C ALA A 174 -15.74 -8.69 8.07
N GLU A 175 -14.94 -7.67 7.73
CA GLU A 175 -13.79 -7.81 6.83
C GLU A 175 -12.70 -8.69 7.47
N LEU A 176 -12.35 -8.45 8.73
CA LEU A 176 -11.34 -9.22 9.47
C LEU A 176 -11.76 -10.69 9.69
N ASP A 177 -13.07 -10.94 9.83
CA ASP A 177 -13.62 -12.29 9.92
C ASP A 177 -13.74 -12.98 8.55
N GLY A 178 -13.34 -12.30 7.46
CA GLY A 178 -13.38 -12.85 6.10
C GLY A 178 -14.80 -13.01 5.53
N ILE A 179 -15.76 -12.25 6.04
CA ILE A 179 -17.18 -12.29 5.59
C ILE A 179 -17.40 -11.38 4.39
N VAL A 180 -16.89 -10.13 4.48
CA VAL A 180 -17.09 -9.12 3.46
C VAL A 180 -15.76 -8.55 2.95
N CYS A 181 -15.80 -8.01 1.74
CA CYS A 181 -14.76 -7.19 1.16
C CYS A 181 -15.39 -6.09 0.30
N SER A 182 -14.58 -5.29 -0.38
CA SER A 182 -15.11 -4.31 -1.34
C SER A 182 -15.87 -4.99 -2.48
N GLY A 183 -17.05 -4.45 -2.80
CA GLY A 183 -17.73 -4.65 -4.09
C GLY A 183 -17.28 -3.63 -5.12
N ALA A 184 -17.92 -3.63 -6.31
CA ALA A 184 -17.73 -2.60 -7.32
C ALA A 184 -18.26 -1.25 -6.84
N ARG A 185 -17.72 -0.17 -7.34
CA ARG A 185 -18.24 1.15 -7.04
C ARG A 185 -19.57 1.41 -7.76
N ARG A 186 -20.47 2.11 -7.08
CA ARG A 186 -21.73 2.61 -7.63
C ARG A 186 -21.62 4.14 -7.72
N GLY A 187 -21.09 4.63 -8.83
CA GLY A 187 -20.70 6.02 -8.96
C GLY A 187 -19.60 6.39 -7.96
N GLN A 188 -19.85 7.34 -7.09
CA GLN A 188 -18.91 7.75 -6.04
C GLN A 188 -18.96 6.86 -4.78
N GLN A 189 -19.94 5.97 -4.66
CA GLN A 189 -20.16 5.16 -3.44
C GLN A 189 -19.35 3.86 -3.50
N PHE A 190 -18.72 3.49 -2.38
CA PHE A 190 -18.22 2.15 -2.15
C PHE A 190 -19.35 1.21 -1.81
N THR A 191 -19.28 -0.02 -2.30
CA THR A 191 -20.15 -1.12 -1.93
C THR A 191 -19.35 -2.21 -1.24
N TYR A 192 -20.06 -3.11 -0.59
CA TYR A 192 -19.54 -4.32 0.05
C TYR A 192 -20.16 -5.54 -0.62
N ALA A 193 -19.37 -6.61 -0.70
CA ALA A 193 -19.74 -7.90 -1.27
C ALA A 193 -19.32 -9.03 -0.35
N LEU A 194 -19.88 -10.23 -0.50
CA LEU A 194 -19.37 -11.41 0.19
C LEU A 194 -17.97 -11.78 -0.35
N LEU A 195 -17.06 -12.02 0.56
CA LEU A 195 -15.70 -12.43 0.19
C LEU A 195 -15.71 -13.79 -0.53
N ASP A 196 -16.56 -14.73 -0.10
CA ASP A 196 -16.69 -16.06 -0.74
C ASP A 196 -17.11 -15.99 -2.20
N GLU A 197 -17.92 -14.99 -2.56
CA GLU A 197 -18.39 -14.82 -3.94
C GLU A 197 -17.43 -13.95 -4.76
N ARG A 198 -16.72 -13.02 -4.10
CA ARG A 198 -15.80 -12.08 -4.76
C ARG A 198 -14.40 -12.66 -4.96
N ALA A 199 -13.96 -13.57 -4.07
CA ALA A 199 -12.69 -14.25 -4.11
C ALA A 199 -12.83 -15.76 -3.83
N PRO A 200 -13.59 -16.51 -4.67
CA PRO A 200 -13.94 -17.91 -4.41
C PRO A 200 -12.73 -18.86 -4.39
N HIS A 201 -11.65 -18.49 -5.08
CA HIS A 201 -10.45 -19.31 -5.23
C HIS A 201 -9.28 -18.85 -4.35
N SER A 202 -9.53 -17.99 -3.36
CA SER A 202 -8.48 -17.53 -2.44
C SER A 202 -8.04 -18.68 -1.52
N PRO A 203 -6.76 -19.13 -1.56
CA PRO A 203 -6.28 -20.21 -0.73
C PRO A 203 -6.17 -19.80 0.76
N THR A 204 -6.23 -20.79 1.61
CA THR A 204 -5.73 -20.71 2.99
C THR A 204 -4.31 -21.24 3.01
N LEU A 205 -3.45 -20.62 3.83
CA LEU A 205 -2.07 -21.04 4.02
C LEU A 205 -1.81 -21.32 5.49
N GLU A 206 -0.90 -22.24 5.77
CA GLU A 206 -0.37 -22.40 7.11
C GLU A 206 0.36 -21.13 7.54
N ARG A 207 0.32 -20.82 8.86
CA ARG A 207 0.84 -19.55 9.37
C ARG A 207 2.29 -19.29 8.99
N ASP A 208 3.15 -20.31 9.08
CA ASP A 208 4.58 -20.17 8.79
C ASP A 208 4.83 -19.93 7.29
N GLU A 209 4.08 -20.56 6.43
CA GLU A 209 4.10 -20.34 4.99
C GLU A 209 3.63 -18.93 4.67
N ALA A 210 2.54 -18.46 5.25
CA ALA A 210 2.03 -17.10 5.08
C ALA A 210 3.06 -16.05 5.52
N LEU A 211 3.76 -16.26 6.65
CA LEU A 211 4.84 -15.39 7.12
C LEU A 211 6.00 -15.34 6.13
N ALA A 212 6.43 -16.49 5.61
CA ALA A 212 7.52 -16.58 4.63
C ALA A 212 7.15 -15.86 3.32
N ILE A 213 5.94 -16.07 2.80
CA ILE A 213 5.47 -15.42 1.57
C ILE A 213 5.40 -13.90 1.75
N LEU A 214 4.83 -13.43 2.87
CA LEU A 214 4.70 -12.00 3.13
C LEU A 214 6.09 -11.33 3.26
N ALA A 215 7.01 -11.95 3.99
CA ALA A 215 8.37 -11.48 4.14
C ALA A 215 9.12 -11.46 2.79
N LYS A 216 8.99 -12.52 1.99
CA LYS A 216 9.61 -12.59 0.65
C LYS A 216 9.14 -11.46 -0.25
N ARG A 217 7.83 -11.21 -0.31
CA ARG A 217 7.28 -10.10 -1.10
C ARG A 217 7.80 -8.76 -0.61
N TYR A 218 7.81 -8.54 0.71
CA TYR A 218 8.29 -7.29 1.27
C TYR A 218 9.77 -7.04 0.95
N PHE A 219 10.67 -7.94 1.29
CA PHE A 219 12.10 -7.74 1.07
C PHE A 219 12.49 -7.73 -0.42
N THR A 220 11.67 -8.32 -1.30
CA THR A 220 11.87 -8.24 -2.75
C THR A 220 11.43 -6.90 -3.30
N SER A 221 10.28 -6.39 -2.88
CA SER A 221 9.69 -5.17 -3.46
C SER A 221 10.08 -3.89 -2.73
N HIS A 222 10.29 -3.95 -1.41
CA HIS A 222 10.61 -2.79 -0.56
C HIS A 222 12.09 -2.74 -0.13
N GLY A 223 12.84 -3.84 -0.30
CA GLY A 223 14.26 -3.84 0.07
C GLY A 223 15.09 -2.83 -0.72
N PRO A 224 16.14 -2.28 -0.10
CA PRO A 224 16.72 -2.56 1.21
C PRO A 224 15.86 -2.08 2.38
N ALA A 225 15.56 -2.96 3.31
CA ALA A 225 14.70 -2.67 4.45
C ALA A 225 15.17 -3.42 5.71
N THR A 226 14.87 -2.88 6.88
CA THR A 226 15.19 -3.50 8.16
C THR A 226 14.08 -4.45 8.61
N LEU A 227 14.36 -5.27 9.62
CA LEU A 227 13.34 -6.08 10.28
C LEU A 227 12.24 -5.22 10.93
N GLN A 228 12.61 -4.06 11.46
CA GLN A 228 11.69 -3.10 12.04
C GLN A 228 10.73 -2.52 10.99
N ASP A 229 11.25 -2.20 9.81
CA ASP A 229 10.44 -1.74 8.68
C ASP A 229 9.40 -2.80 8.28
N PHE A 230 9.82 -4.07 8.18
CA PHE A 230 8.90 -5.17 7.87
C PHE A 230 7.82 -5.34 8.94
N GLY A 231 8.20 -5.31 10.23
CA GLY A 231 7.25 -5.38 11.34
C GLY A 231 6.24 -4.22 11.32
N TRP A 232 6.71 -3.01 11.05
CA TRP A 232 5.87 -1.81 10.89
C TRP A 232 4.89 -1.95 9.72
N TRP A 233 5.41 -2.26 8.52
CA TRP A 233 4.61 -2.33 7.31
C TRP A 233 3.54 -3.42 7.39
N SER A 234 3.92 -4.61 7.82
CA SER A 234 3.03 -5.78 7.90
C SER A 234 2.04 -5.72 9.07
N GLY A 235 2.29 -4.88 10.09
CA GLY A 235 1.53 -4.89 11.33
C GLY A 235 1.73 -6.15 12.18
N LEU A 236 2.70 -7.00 11.88
CA LEU A 236 3.03 -8.20 12.63
C LEU A 236 3.71 -7.90 13.97
N THR A 237 3.73 -8.86 14.86
CA THR A 237 4.62 -8.81 16.02
C THR A 237 6.07 -8.93 15.57
N MET A 238 7.00 -8.39 16.34
CA MET A 238 8.43 -8.52 16.02
C MET A 238 8.91 -9.97 16.02
N ALA A 239 8.26 -10.85 16.79
CA ALA A 239 8.52 -12.28 16.78
C ALA A 239 8.12 -12.93 15.46
N ASP A 240 6.90 -12.64 14.97
CA ASP A 240 6.42 -13.13 13.67
C ASP A 240 7.24 -12.55 12.51
N ALA A 241 7.54 -11.24 12.54
CA ALA A 241 8.37 -10.61 11.53
C ALA A 241 9.77 -11.24 11.44
N ARG A 242 10.37 -11.53 12.60
CA ARG A 242 11.66 -12.24 12.69
C ARG A 242 11.55 -13.64 12.12
N LYS A 243 10.51 -14.40 12.47
CA LYS A 243 10.29 -15.76 11.96
C LYS A 243 10.17 -15.77 10.44
N GLY A 244 9.42 -14.82 9.86
CA GLY A 244 9.31 -14.64 8.41
C GLY A 244 10.65 -14.32 7.74
N LEU A 245 11.43 -13.40 8.30
CA LEU A 245 12.76 -13.07 7.78
C LEU A 245 13.72 -14.25 7.90
N ASP A 246 13.75 -14.93 9.05
CA ASP A 246 14.68 -16.05 9.31
C ASP A 246 14.50 -17.19 8.30
N SER A 247 13.27 -17.44 7.83
CA SER A 247 12.99 -18.45 6.81
C SER A 247 13.57 -18.13 5.44
N LEU A 248 13.97 -16.87 5.19
CA LEU A 248 14.44 -16.37 3.89
C LEU A 248 15.89 -15.91 3.88
N LYS A 249 16.59 -15.94 5.00
CA LYS A 249 17.96 -15.38 5.12
C LYS A 249 18.95 -15.95 4.09
N SER A 250 18.77 -17.19 3.66
CA SER A 250 19.62 -17.80 2.63
C SER A 250 19.33 -17.31 1.20
N GLU A 251 18.17 -16.70 0.98
CA GLU A 251 17.73 -16.18 -0.31
C GLU A 251 17.94 -14.66 -0.45
N LEU A 252 18.22 -13.97 0.67
CA LEU A 252 18.37 -12.52 0.71
C LEU A 252 19.82 -12.10 0.85
N ILE A 253 20.13 -10.94 0.27
CA ILE A 253 21.36 -10.20 0.52
C ILE A 253 21.15 -9.29 1.72
N HIS A 254 22.20 -9.05 2.50
CA HIS A 254 22.17 -8.05 3.55
C HIS A 254 23.40 -7.16 3.54
N GLU A 255 23.21 -5.92 3.92
CA GLU A 255 24.26 -4.92 4.11
C GLU A 255 24.06 -4.20 5.45
N VAL A 256 25.18 -3.79 6.05
CA VAL A 256 25.13 -3.05 7.32
C VAL A 256 25.52 -1.60 7.06
N GLU A 257 24.60 -0.68 7.32
CA GLU A 257 24.85 0.75 7.22
C GLU A 257 24.38 1.46 8.48
N ASN A 258 25.23 2.32 9.05
CA ASN A 258 24.97 3.04 10.30
C ASN A 258 24.52 2.14 11.47
N GLY A 259 25.08 0.91 11.56
CA GLY A 259 24.75 -0.07 12.60
C GLY A 259 23.42 -0.79 12.41
N GLN A 260 22.72 -0.56 11.29
CA GLN A 260 21.47 -1.26 10.95
C GLN A 260 21.70 -2.27 9.83
N THR A 261 21.04 -3.42 9.92
CA THR A 261 21.08 -4.45 8.89
C THR A 261 19.89 -4.30 7.95
N TYR A 262 20.18 -4.07 6.67
CA TYR A 262 19.22 -3.96 5.58
C TYR A 262 19.19 -5.26 4.78
N TRP A 263 18.00 -5.77 4.52
CA TRP A 263 17.74 -7.00 3.78
C TRP A 263 17.05 -6.69 2.45
N PHE A 264 17.43 -7.39 1.39
CA PHE A 264 16.84 -7.22 0.05
C PHE A 264 17.13 -8.44 -0.83
N ALA A 265 16.29 -8.63 -1.86
CA ALA A 265 16.54 -9.63 -2.89
C ALA A 265 17.66 -9.15 -3.82
N ASP A 266 18.37 -10.08 -4.46
CA ASP A 266 19.35 -9.72 -5.49
C ASP A 266 18.66 -8.98 -6.63
N SER A 267 19.00 -7.72 -6.79
CA SER A 267 18.44 -6.83 -7.79
C SER A 267 19.52 -5.93 -8.39
N ALA A 268 19.42 -5.68 -9.69
CA ALA A 268 20.42 -4.91 -10.43
C ALA A 268 19.78 -3.67 -11.07
N PRO A 269 19.72 -2.54 -10.36
CA PRO A 269 19.26 -1.28 -10.94
C PRO A 269 20.21 -0.84 -12.06
N PRO A 270 19.73 -0.08 -13.07
CA PRO A 270 20.56 0.45 -14.14
C PRO A 270 21.79 1.17 -13.62
N ARG A 271 22.96 0.99 -14.23
CA ARG A 271 24.23 1.59 -13.75
C ARG A 271 24.22 3.11 -13.79
N ASN A 272 23.63 3.69 -14.84
CA ASN A 272 23.53 5.14 -15.05
C ASN A 272 22.07 5.51 -15.28
N PRO A 273 21.24 5.63 -14.21
CA PRO A 273 19.87 6.07 -14.39
C PRO A 273 19.85 7.54 -14.83
N SER A 274 18.90 7.87 -15.70
CA SER A 274 18.52 9.28 -15.89
C SER A 274 17.91 9.81 -14.58
N LEU A 275 18.01 11.13 -14.38
CA LEU A 275 17.34 11.83 -13.29
C LEU A 275 15.87 11.42 -13.25
N SER A 276 15.41 10.92 -12.10
CA SER A 276 14.04 10.44 -11.92
C SER A 276 13.25 11.37 -11.03
N ALA A 277 12.03 11.71 -11.45
CA ALA A 277 11.06 12.42 -10.63
C ALA A 277 9.74 11.65 -10.56
N CYS A 278 9.16 11.59 -9.36
CA CYS A 278 7.83 11.05 -9.12
C CYS A 278 7.00 12.04 -8.30
N LEU A 279 5.71 12.15 -8.64
CA LEU A 279 4.73 12.86 -7.84
C LEU A 279 3.92 11.82 -7.06
N LEU A 280 4.36 11.49 -5.83
CA LEU A 280 3.73 10.45 -5.04
C LEU A 280 2.49 10.99 -4.30
N PRO A 281 1.42 10.18 -4.19
CA PRO A 281 0.24 10.51 -3.38
C PRO A 281 0.52 10.29 -1.89
N ASP A 282 -0.44 10.70 -1.06
CA ASP A 282 -0.50 10.29 0.34
C ASP A 282 -0.44 8.77 0.45
N TYR A 283 0.33 8.27 1.41
CA TYR A 283 0.42 6.84 1.73
C TYR A 283 0.96 5.94 0.61
N ASP A 284 1.75 6.47 -0.35
CA ASP A 284 2.45 5.60 -1.30
C ASP A 284 3.40 4.65 -0.56
N GLU A 285 3.52 3.41 -1.04
CA GLU A 285 4.38 2.38 -0.42
C GLU A 285 5.84 2.82 -0.29
N TYR A 286 6.30 3.74 -1.13
CA TYR A 286 7.64 4.33 -1.04
C TYR A 286 7.84 5.16 0.24
N THR A 287 6.77 5.72 0.81
CA THR A 287 6.81 6.49 2.07
C THR A 287 6.33 5.67 3.26
N VAL A 288 5.23 4.89 3.13
CA VAL A 288 4.64 4.16 4.26
C VAL A 288 5.28 2.81 4.53
N GLY A 289 6.07 2.29 3.59
CA GLY A 289 6.70 0.98 3.71
C GLY A 289 7.79 0.88 4.79
N TYR A 290 8.18 1.99 5.43
CA TYR A 290 9.34 2.05 6.33
C TYR A 290 9.05 2.81 7.62
N THR A 291 9.68 2.41 8.73
CA THR A 291 9.73 3.19 9.97
C THR A 291 10.80 4.26 9.89
N ASP A 292 11.99 3.88 9.42
CA ASP A 292 13.09 4.82 9.23
C ASP A 292 13.07 5.36 7.79
N ARG A 293 12.82 6.66 7.68
CA ARG A 293 12.75 7.41 6.42
C ARG A 293 13.93 8.32 6.21
N SER A 294 14.95 8.25 7.06
CA SER A 294 16.14 9.11 6.98
C SER A 294 16.85 9.00 5.61
N ALA A 295 16.79 7.84 4.95
CA ALA A 295 17.32 7.67 3.61
C ALA A 295 16.60 8.51 2.55
N ILE A 296 15.28 8.74 2.71
CA ILE A 296 14.45 9.44 1.72
C ILE A 296 14.06 10.86 2.15
N PHE A 297 14.14 11.20 3.44
CA PHE A 297 13.69 12.48 3.97
C PHE A 297 14.72 13.11 4.91
N ASP A 298 15.08 14.37 4.62
CA ASP A 298 15.91 15.16 5.51
C ASP A 298 15.03 15.87 6.56
N ILE A 299 15.20 15.52 7.83
CA ILE A 299 14.43 16.05 8.94
C ILE A 299 14.51 17.58 9.06
N SER A 300 15.56 18.21 8.51
CA SER A 300 15.67 19.67 8.47
C SER A 300 14.53 20.33 7.70
N HIS A 301 13.87 19.58 6.82
CA HIS A 301 12.72 20.03 6.04
C HIS A 301 11.36 19.82 6.73
N VAL A 302 11.31 19.25 7.94
CA VAL A 302 10.03 18.95 8.63
C VAL A 302 9.13 20.19 8.77
N LYS A 303 9.72 21.38 8.98
CA LYS A 303 8.98 22.65 9.09
C LYS A 303 8.33 23.12 7.77
N LYS A 304 8.72 22.52 6.64
CA LYS A 304 8.14 22.82 5.31
C LYS A 304 6.96 21.90 4.96
N LEU A 305 6.68 20.90 5.80
CA LEU A 305 5.49 20.08 5.70
C LEU A 305 4.26 20.88 6.13
N ASP A 306 3.08 20.44 5.70
CA ASP A 306 1.82 21.07 6.12
C ASP A 306 1.50 20.81 7.60
N SER A 307 0.36 21.32 8.07
CA SER A 307 -0.08 21.21 9.48
C SER A 307 -0.21 19.76 10.00
N ARG A 308 -0.24 18.77 9.12
CA ARG A 308 -0.23 17.35 9.50
C ARG A 308 1.15 16.91 10.00
N GLY A 309 2.20 17.64 9.65
CA GLY A 309 3.57 17.44 10.16
C GLY A 309 4.19 16.07 9.83
N SER A 310 3.61 15.32 8.91
CA SER A 310 4.03 13.97 8.56
C SER A 310 4.21 13.81 7.06
N GLU A 311 5.36 13.32 6.65
CA GLU A 311 5.66 12.95 5.27
C GLU A 311 4.78 11.80 4.72
N LEU A 312 4.12 11.07 5.61
CA LEU A 312 3.21 9.98 5.23
C LEU A 312 1.88 10.48 4.70
N ALA A 313 1.39 11.58 5.27
CA ALA A 313 0.08 12.13 4.99
C ALA A 313 0.17 13.33 4.06
N GLN A 314 1.07 13.30 3.07
CA GLN A 314 1.25 14.37 2.10
C GLN A 314 1.60 13.84 0.73
N TYR A 315 1.18 14.58 -0.28
CA TYR A 315 1.62 14.40 -1.65
C TYR A 315 3.04 14.93 -1.79
N VAL A 316 4.02 14.06 -2.05
CA VAL A 316 5.44 14.43 -2.07
C VAL A 316 6.06 14.37 -3.46
N ILE A 317 7.00 15.28 -3.71
CA ILE A 317 7.86 15.28 -4.90
C ILE A 317 9.09 14.45 -4.56
N ILE A 318 9.34 13.40 -5.31
CA ILE A 318 10.57 12.60 -5.22
C ILE A 318 11.49 12.99 -6.37
N LEU A 319 12.75 13.31 -6.03
CA LEU A 319 13.86 13.45 -6.98
C LEU A 319 14.97 12.48 -6.59
N ASP A 320 15.37 11.62 -7.51
CA ASP A 320 16.40 10.58 -7.31
C ASP A 320 16.27 9.82 -5.98
N GLY A 321 15.03 9.49 -5.61
CA GLY A 321 14.70 8.73 -4.40
C GLY A 321 14.57 9.55 -3.12
N ARG A 322 14.78 10.86 -3.15
CA ARG A 322 14.63 11.72 -1.97
C ARG A 322 13.43 12.64 -2.09
N ILE A 323 12.80 12.94 -0.96
CA ILE A 323 11.71 13.92 -0.89
C ILE A 323 12.30 15.33 -1.08
N ALA A 324 11.96 15.95 -2.20
CA ALA A 324 12.46 17.26 -2.60
C ALA A 324 11.42 18.38 -2.45
N GLY A 325 10.20 18.06 -2.09
CA GLY A 325 9.11 19.01 -1.94
C GLY A 325 7.76 18.34 -1.74
N THR A 326 6.72 19.15 -1.73
CA THR A 326 5.33 18.69 -1.71
C THR A 326 4.60 19.20 -2.95
N TRP A 327 3.48 18.57 -3.27
CA TRP A 327 2.61 19.00 -4.35
C TRP A 327 1.14 18.89 -3.97
N LYS A 328 0.29 19.64 -4.66
CA LYS A 328 -1.16 19.59 -4.52
C LYS A 328 -1.81 19.52 -5.88
N ARG A 329 -3.06 19.09 -5.92
CA ARG A 329 -3.85 19.02 -7.14
C ARG A 329 -5.23 19.62 -6.95
N ILE A 330 -5.71 20.30 -8.00
CA ILE A 330 -7.09 20.76 -8.11
C ILE A 330 -7.61 20.18 -9.42
N ILE A 331 -8.54 19.24 -9.34
CA ILE A 331 -9.13 18.60 -10.51
C ILE A 331 -10.34 19.42 -10.96
N LYS A 332 -10.30 19.90 -12.19
CA LYS A 332 -11.39 20.57 -12.89
C LYS A 332 -11.95 19.67 -13.99
N LYS A 333 -12.97 20.13 -14.70
CA LYS A 333 -13.66 19.34 -15.72
C LYS A 333 -12.76 18.86 -16.87
N SER A 334 -11.84 19.70 -17.34
CA SER A 334 -10.98 19.44 -18.51
C SER A 334 -9.48 19.51 -18.21
N GLU A 335 -9.09 19.94 -17.00
CA GLU A 335 -7.70 20.13 -16.62
C GLU A 335 -7.46 19.74 -15.17
N VAL A 336 -6.22 19.42 -14.85
CA VAL A 336 -5.72 19.33 -13.46
C VAL A 336 -4.69 20.41 -13.25
N VAL A 337 -4.90 21.24 -12.22
CA VAL A 337 -3.90 22.21 -11.76
C VAL A 337 -3.00 21.52 -10.73
N ILE A 338 -1.70 21.57 -10.94
CA ILE A 338 -0.68 21.01 -10.07
C ILE A 338 0.13 22.16 -9.48
N GLU A 339 0.00 22.33 -8.17
CA GLU A 339 0.80 23.27 -7.39
C GLU A 339 2.02 22.55 -6.84
N LEU A 340 3.21 23.07 -7.13
CA LEU A 340 4.49 22.51 -6.71
C LEU A 340 5.12 23.36 -5.62
N ALA A 341 5.56 22.75 -4.53
CA ALA A 341 6.25 23.42 -3.43
C ALA A 341 7.60 22.70 -3.15
N PRO A 342 8.64 22.91 -3.98
CA PRO A 342 9.96 22.35 -3.75
C PRO A 342 10.63 22.95 -2.50
N PHE A 343 11.44 22.13 -1.80
CA PHE A 343 12.12 22.58 -0.59
C PHE A 343 13.34 23.46 -0.86
N SER A 344 13.86 23.43 -2.09
CA SER A 344 15.03 24.21 -2.54
C SER A 344 14.87 24.64 -3.99
N ASN A 345 15.75 25.52 -4.44
CA ASN A 345 15.81 25.89 -5.85
C ASN A 345 16.16 24.67 -6.70
N LEU A 346 15.38 24.45 -7.75
CA LEU A 346 15.56 23.35 -8.70
C LEU A 346 16.49 23.75 -9.83
N THR A 347 17.34 22.84 -10.26
CA THR A 347 18.07 22.97 -11.53
C THR A 347 17.08 22.85 -12.72
N LYS A 348 17.52 23.27 -13.91
CA LYS A 348 16.71 23.13 -15.13
C LYS A 348 16.34 21.66 -15.42
N ALA A 349 17.26 20.72 -15.14
CA ALA A 349 17.03 19.29 -15.33
C ALA A 349 15.99 18.73 -14.35
N GLU A 350 16.09 19.10 -13.07
CA GLU A 350 15.13 18.67 -12.03
C GLU A 350 13.73 19.23 -12.31
N ASN A 351 13.64 20.51 -12.66
CA ASN A 351 12.36 21.12 -13.02
C ASN A 351 11.73 20.39 -14.22
N ARG A 352 12.49 20.08 -15.25
CA ARG A 352 11.99 19.31 -16.40
C ARG A 352 11.50 17.93 -15.99
N ALA A 353 12.22 17.21 -15.15
CA ALA A 353 11.83 15.89 -14.67
C ALA A 353 10.50 15.94 -13.88
N ILE A 354 10.29 16.98 -13.05
CA ILE A 354 9.05 17.19 -12.31
C ILE A 354 7.88 17.53 -13.26
N VAL A 355 8.12 18.37 -14.26
CA VAL A 355 7.11 18.70 -15.30
C VAL A 355 6.69 17.44 -16.06
N ASP A 356 7.65 16.58 -16.42
CA ASP A 356 7.37 15.31 -17.08
C ASP A 356 6.57 14.36 -16.13
N ALA A 357 6.84 14.38 -14.83
CA ALA A 357 6.07 13.64 -13.85
C ALA A 357 4.63 14.16 -13.72
N ALA A 358 4.45 15.48 -13.72
CA ALA A 358 3.13 16.12 -13.75
C ALA A 358 2.34 15.76 -15.02
N ALA A 359 3.00 15.78 -16.18
CA ALA A 359 2.38 15.36 -17.44
C ALA A 359 1.91 13.89 -17.41
N ARG A 360 2.69 12.99 -16.79
CA ARG A 360 2.25 11.59 -16.57
C ARG A 360 0.99 11.48 -15.72
N TYR A 361 0.87 12.32 -14.68
CA TYR A 361 -0.33 12.36 -13.86
C TYR A 361 -1.55 12.86 -14.63
N GLY A 362 -1.40 13.93 -15.41
CA GLY A 362 -2.48 14.41 -16.30
C GLY A 362 -2.92 13.34 -17.31
N LYS A 363 -1.95 12.67 -17.95
CA LYS A 363 -2.25 11.54 -18.87
C LYS A 363 -3.01 10.41 -18.17
N PHE A 364 -2.63 10.08 -16.93
CA PHE A 364 -3.33 9.08 -16.13
C PHE A 364 -4.80 9.47 -15.90
N LEU A 365 -5.09 10.73 -15.62
CA LEU A 365 -6.44 11.23 -15.42
C LEU A 365 -7.20 11.48 -16.75
N GLY A 366 -6.52 11.49 -17.89
CA GLY A 366 -7.10 11.91 -19.17
C GLY A 366 -7.38 13.43 -19.24
N LEU A 367 -6.61 14.25 -18.50
CA LEU A 367 -6.78 15.70 -18.37
C LEU A 367 -5.54 16.44 -18.85
N SER A 368 -5.71 17.67 -19.33
CA SER A 368 -4.60 18.61 -19.54
C SER A 368 -4.00 19.04 -18.18
N VAL A 369 -2.72 19.39 -18.18
CA VAL A 369 -2.00 19.81 -16.96
C VAL A 369 -1.70 21.30 -17.02
N LEU A 370 -2.04 22.02 -15.96
CA LEU A 370 -1.56 23.36 -15.65
C LEU A 370 -0.67 23.28 -14.41
N ILE A 371 0.55 23.74 -14.51
CA ILE A 371 1.48 23.87 -13.35
C ILE A 371 1.39 25.30 -12.86
N ALA A 372 1.09 25.47 -11.55
CA ALA A 372 0.95 26.75 -10.87
C ALA A 372 2.09 26.95 -9.84
#